data_c8dbda728bf303b0052a85335c094786
#
_entry.id   c8dbda728bf303b0052a85335c094786
#
_cell.length_a   1.000
_cell.length_b   1.000
_cell.length_c   1.000
_cell.angle_alpha   90.00
_cell.angle_beta   90.00
_cell.angle_gamma   90.00
#
_symmetry.space_group_name_H-M   'P 1'
#
loop_
_entity.id
_entity.type
_entity.pdbx_description
1 polymer ?
#
loop_
_entity_poly.entity_id
_entity_poly.type
_entity_poly.pdbx_seq_one_letter_code
_entity_poly.pdbx_strand_id
1 'polypeptide(L)'
;MRHFSYCKNELELPTACGLSNISFGLPERTYVNTAFLTMAIANGLTMAIANPSQELLMNAAFASDMLLNKKESDIRYIERMNFLSEKYAGMERVMVQKTPAGTSAAGGEIRKESTGSGVFQAVLKGNKEHVLEEVKKMLDGGAKPDEIINEHLIAAINEVGELFDKKKYFLPQL
;
A
#
# COMPACT_ATOMS: atom_id res chain seq x y z
N MET A 1 -24.78 -1.11 -14.34
CA MET A 1 -23.98 0.05 -13.93
C MET A 1 -24.82 1.31 -13.74
N ARG A 2 -25.69 1.68 -14.68
CA ARG A 2 -26.55 2.89 -14.56
C ARG A 2 -27.33 2.99 -13.24
N HIS A 3 -27.86 1.87 -12.72
CA HIS A 3 -28.61 1.85 -11.45
C HIS A 3 -27.75 2.26 -10.26
N PHE A 4 -26.49 1.81 -10.15
CA PHE A 4 -25.59 2.22 -9.07
C PHE A 4 -25.31 3.73 -9.11
N SER A 5 -25.01 4.24 -10.31
CA SER A 5 -24.77 5.66 -10.51
C SER A 5 -26.00 6.51 -10.20
N TYR A 6 -27.19 6.06 -10.61
CA TYR A 6 -28.45 6.74 -10.32
C TYR A 6 -28.74 6.76 -8.81
N CYS A 7 -28.62 5.61 -8.13
CA CYS A 7 -28.84 5.55 -6.68
C CYS A 7 -27.89 6.45 -5.91
N LYS A 8 -26.61 6.49 -6.33
CA LYS A 8 -25.60 7.32 -5.67
C LYS A 8 -25.81 8.80 -5.93
N ASN A 9 -26.01 9.20 -7.18
CA ASN A 9 -25.92 10.61 -7.58
C ASN A 9 -27.27 11.34 -7.51
N GLU A 10 -28.39 10.63 -7.76
CA GLU A 10 -29.72 11.22 -7.81
C GLU A 10 -30.51 10.96 -6.53
N LEU A 11 -30.35 9.77 -5.93
CA LEU A 11 -31.12 9.39 -4.75
C LEU A 11 -30.30 9.48 -3.46
N GLU A 12 -29.00 9.63 -3.54
CA GLU A 12 -28.05 9.59 -2.40
C GLU A 12 -28.23 8.34 -1.51
N LEU A 13 -28.61 7.21 -2.13
CA LEU A 13 -28.88 5.97 -1.43
C LEU A 13 -27.71 4.97 -1.57
N PRO A 14 -27.36 4.25 -0.48
CA PRO A 14 -26.43 3.15 -0.54
C PRO A 14 -27.01 1.98 -1.36
N THR A 15 -26.15 1.22 -2.02
CA THR A 15 -26.52 0.07 -2.83
C THR A 15 -25.80 -1.19 -2.39
N ALA A 16 -26.48 -2.32 -2.40
CA ALA A 16 -25.92 -3.65 -2.17
C ALA A 16 -26.12 -4.54 -3.39
N CYS A 17 -25.11 -5.35 -3.74
CA CYS A 17 -25.18 -6.26 -4.87
C CYS A 17 -24.50 -7.60 -4.59
N GLY A 18 -25.18 -8.71 -4.95
CA GLY A 18 -24.60 -10.05 -4.98
C GLY A 18 -23.80 -10.25 -6.27
N LEU A 19 -22.47 -10.45 -6.16
CA LEU A 19 -21.58 -10.55 -7.32
C LEU A 19 -21.76 -11.85 -8.12
N SER A 20 -22.02 -12.96 -7.44
CA SER A 20 -22.04 -14.27 -8.08
C SER A 20 -23.13 -14.43 -9.16
N ASN A 21 -24.18 -13.64 -9.10
CA ASN A 21 -25.30 -13.74 -10.02
C ASN A 21 -24.94 -13.38 -11.47
N ILE A 22 -24.03 -12.42 -11.66
CA ILE A 22 -23.64 -11.93 -12.99
C ILE A 22 -22.90 -12.98 -13.83
N SER A 23 -22.25 -13.93 -13.18
CA SER A 23 -21.41 -14.95 -13.82
C SER A 23 -22.00 -16.36 -13.75
N PHE A 24 -23.28 -16.49 -13.38
CA PHE A 24 -23.90 -17.81 -13.26
C PHE A 24 -23.83 -18.58 -14.58
N GLY A 25 -23.37 -19.84 -14.53
CA GLY A 25 -23.20 -20.69 -15.70
C GLY A 25 -21.96 -20.40 -16.57
N LEU A 26 -21.17 -19.36 -16.28
CA LEU A 26 -19.95 -19.06 -17.01
C LEU A 26 -18.73 -19.82 -16.44
N PRO A 27 -17.76 -20.20 -17.29
CA PRO A 27 -16.46 -20.68 -16.83
C PRO A 27 -15.66 -19.53 -16.21
N GLU A 28 -14.65 -19.85 -15.40
CA GLU A 28 -13.70 -18.88 -14.83
C GLU A 28 -14.36 -17.65 -14.19
N ARG A 29 -15.41 -17.88 -13.43
CA ARG A 29 -16.31 -16.88 -12.83
C ARG A 29 -15.57 -15.75 -12.08
N THR A 30 -14.40 -16.07 -11.53
CA THR A 30 -13.61 -15.13 -10.73
C THR A 30 -13.22 -13.90 -11.55
N TYR A 31 -12.83 -14.05 -12.80
CA TYR A 31 -12.48 -12.91 -13.66
C TYR A 31 -13.68 -12.02 -13.95
N VAL A 32 -14.82 -12.62 -14.27
CA VAL A 32 -16.08 -11.88 -14.56
C VAL A 32 -16.54 -11.14 -13.30
N ASN A 33 -16.56 -11.81 -12.17
CA ASN A 33 -16.96 -11.20 -10.89
C ASN A 33 -16.02 -10.05 -10.48
N THR A 34 -14.71 -10.21 -10.68
CA THR A 34 -13.72 -9.19 -10.38
C THR A 34 -13.88 -7.95 -11.27
N ALA A 35 -14.02 -8.14 -12.58
CA ALA A 35 -14.26 -7.05 -13.51
C ALA A 35 -15.57 -6.33 -13.20
N PHE A 36 -16.64 -7.07 -12.93
CA PHE A 36 -17.92 -6.50 -12.55
C PHE A 36 -17.83 -5.68 -11.26
N LEU A 37 -17.14 -6.21 -10.24
CA LEU A 37 -16.94 -5.50 -8.97
C LEU A 37 -16.23 -4.16 -9.19
N THR A 38 -15.13 -4.14 -9.93
CA THR A 38 -14.38 -2.91 -10.24
C THR A 38 -15.28 -1.88 -10.94
N MET A 39 -16.02 -2.30 -11.95
CA MET A 39 -16.96 -1.43 -12.67
C MET A 39 -18.09 -0.93 -11.77
N ALA A 40 -18.62 -1.78 -10.88
CA ALA A 40 -19.69 -1.43 -9.95
C ALA A 40 -19.23 -0.42 -8.90
N ILE A 41 -18.02 -0.60 -8.33
CA ILE A 41 -17.41 0.34 -7.38
C ILE A 41 -17.22 1.71 -8.05
N ALA A 42 -16.70 1.74 -9.28
CA ALA A 42 -16.53 2.99 -10.04
C ALA A 42 -17.87 3.71 -10.31
N ASN A 43 -18.97 2.94 -10.40
CA ASN A 43 -20.32 3.49 -10.57
C ASN A 43 -21.09 3.73 -9.27
N GLY A 44 -20.45 3.60 -8.10
CA GLY A 44 -21.04 3.96 -6.82
C GLY A 44 -21.65 2.83 -6.01
N LEU A 45 -21.30 1.57 -6.30
CA LEU A 45 -21.65 0.44 -5.42
C LEU A 45 -21.08 0.69 -4.03
N THR A 46 -21.93 0.54 -3.00
CA THR A 46 -21.54 0.77 -1.61
C THR A 46 -21.15 -0.53 -0.92
N MET A 47 -21.88 -1.61 -1.17
CA MET A 47 -21.67 -2.91 -0.52
C MET A 47 -21.76 -4.05 -1.54
N ALA A 48 -20.79 -4.96 -1.51
CA ALA A 48 -20.78 -6.19 -2.31
C ALA A 48 -20.97 -7.41 -1.42
N ILE A 49 -21.88 -8.30 -1.81
CA ILE A 49 -22.01 -9.63 -1.20
C ILE A 49 -21.17 -10.58 -2.05
N ALA A 50 -20.02 -10.99 -1.50
CA ALA A 50 -18.99 -11.74 -2.21
C ALA A 50 -18.25 -12.69 -1.26
N ASN A 51 -17.50 -13.64 -1.83
CA ASN A 51 -16.62 -14.50 -1.06
C ASN A 51 -15.27 -13.77 -0.78
N PRO A 52 -14.97 -13.42 0.49
CA PRO A 52 -13.75 -12.70 0.84
C PRO A 52 -12.47 -13.55 0.71
N SER A 53 -12.59 -14.87 0.55
CA SER A 53 -11.44 -15.77 0.31
C SER A 53 -10.91 -15.68 -1.13
N GLN A 54 -11.62 -15.04 -2.05
CA GLN A 54 -11.15 -14.83 -3.41
C GLN A 54 -10.17 -13.66 -3.45
N GLU A 55 -8.88 -13.95 -3.42
CA GLU A 55 -7.83 -12.92 -3.34
C GLU A 55 -7.86 -11.94 -4.50
N LEU A 56 -8.02 -12.42 -5.74
CA LEU A 56 -8.11 -11.57 -6.92
C LEU A 56 -9.24 -10.54 -6.79
N LEU A 57 -10.40 -11.00 -6.34
CA LEU A 57 -11.57 -10.15 -6.13
C LEU A 57 -11.32 -9.09 -5.05
N MET A 58 -10.76 -9.52 -3.91
CA MET A 58 -10.47 -8.61 -2.81
C MET A 58 -9.39 -7.59 -3.18
N ASN A 59 -8.32 -8.02 -3.85
CA ASN A 59 -7.26 -7.12 -4.28
C ASN A 59 -7.76 -6.07 -5.28
N ALA A 60 -8.66 -6.46 -6.19
CA ALA A 60 -9.31 -5.53 -7.11
C ALA A 60 -10.22 -4.52 -6.37
N ALA A 61 -10.90 -4.93 -5.30
CA ALA A 61 -11.70 -4.01 -4.48
C ALA A 61 -10.82 -2.93 -3.82
N PHE A 62 -9.73 -3.33 -3.15
CA PHE A 62 -8.79 -2.39 -2.53
C PHE A 62 -8.15 -1.45 -3.55
N ALA A 63 -7.73 -1.98 -4.71
CA ALA A 63 -7.17 -1.18 -5.79
C ALA A 63 -8.19 -0.17 -6.36
N SER A 64 -9.45 -0.59 -6.52
CA SER A 64 -10.52 0.29 -7.00
C SER A 64 -10.80 1.43 -6.01
N ASP A 65 -10.81 1.15 -4.71
CA ASP A 65 -11.02 2.16 -3.68
C ASP A 65 -9.86 3.18 -3.67
N MET A 66 -8.62 2.72 -3.84
CA MET A 66 -7.44 3.57 -3.94
C MET A 66 -7.52 4.48 -5.19
N LEU A 67 -7.84 3.93 -6.36
CA LEU A 67 -7.97 4.70 -7.60
C LEU A 67 -9.09 5.74 -7.54
N LEU A 68 -10.12 5.51 -6.73
CA LEU A 68 -11.21 6.46 -6.47
C LEU A 68 -10.90 7.45 -5.34
N ASN A 69 -9.71 7.42 -4.80
CA ASN A 69 -9.25 8.30 -3.72
C ASN A 69 -10.22 8.32 -2.52
N LYS A 70 -10.72 7.14 -2.12
CA LYS A 70 -11.56 7.02 -0.94
C LYS A 70 -10.71 7.22 0.32
N LYS A 71 -11.35 7.68 1.40
CA LYS A 71 -10.67 7.94 2.67
C LYS A 71 -9.83 6.73 3.12
N GLU A 72 -8.54 6.96 3.39
CA GLU A 72 -7.57 5.97 3.88
C GLU A 72 -7.42 4.73 2.95
N SER A 73 -7.80 4.85 1.68
CA SER A 73 -7.78 3.71 0.75
C SER A 73 -6.37 3.33 0.30
N ASP A 74 -5.46 4.26 0.27
CA ASP A 74 -4.02 4.08 0.02
C ASP A 74 -3.38 3.24 1.13
N ILE A 75 -3.61 3.61 2.39
CA ILE A 75 -3.10 2.87 3.55
C ILE A 75 -3.64 1.43 3.54
N ARG A 76 -4.95 1.27 3.39
CA ARG A 76 -5.59 -0.06 3.35
C ARG A 76 -5.09 -0.93 2.19
N TYR A 77 -4.83 -0.33 1.03
CA TYR A 77 -4.25 -1.05 -0.10
C TYR A 77 -2.82 -1.53 0.21
N ILE A 78 -1.98 -0.66 0.77
CA ILE A 78 -0.61 -0.98 1.15
C ILE A 78 -0.57 -2.09 2.21
N GLU A 79 -1.36 -1.98 3.27
CA GLU A 79 -1.48 -3.01 4.30
C GLU A 79 -1.88 -4.36 3.72
N ARG A 80 -2.86 -4.35 2.79
CA ARG A 80 -3.28 -5.57 2.10
C ARG A 80 -2.16 -6.19 1.28
N MET A 81 -1.38 -5.39 0.54
CA MET A 81 -0.28 -5.88 -0.29
C MET A 81 0.88 -6.40 0.58
N ASN A 82 1.19 -5.73 1.69
CA ASN A 82 2.19 -6.19 2.66
C ASN A 82 1.79 -7.55 3.26
N PHE A 83 0.55 -7.68 3.71
CA PHE A 83 0.03 -8.96 4.22
C PHE A 83 0.18 -10.09 3.18
N LEU A 84 -0.12 -9.84 1.91
CA LEU A 84 0.03 -10.84 0.86
C LEU A 84 1.50 -11.18 0.61
N SER A 85 2.38 -10.18 0.59
CA SER A 85 3.83 -10.39 0.44
C SER A 85 4.40 -11.27 1.54
N GLU A 86 4.03 -11.04 2.78
CA GLU A 86 4.43 -11.87 3.94
C GLU A 86 3.89 -13.30 3.83
N LYS A 87 2.62 -13.44 3.45
CA LYS A 87 1.98 -14.73 3.24
C LYS A 87 2.70 -15.57 2.18
N TYR A 88 3.07 -14.95 1.04
CA TYR A 88 3.73 -15.67 -0.05
C TYR A 88 5.24 -15.88 0.20
N ALA A 89 5.93 -14.96 0.86
CA ALA A 89 7.32 -15.16 1.28
C ALA A 89 7.46 -16.35 2.25
N GLY A 90 6.46 -16.60 3.07
CA GLY A 90 6.37 -17.79 3.90
C GLY A 90 6.23 -19.09 3.09
N MET A 91 5.49 -19.06 1.98
CA MET A 91 5.30 -20.22 1.08
C MET A 91 6.56 -20.52 0.26
N GLU A 92 7.27 -19.51 -0.25
CA GLU A 92 8.54 -19.71 -0.98
C GLU A 92 9.61 -20.33 -0.08
N ARG A 93 9.71 -19.95 1.18
CA ARG A 93 10.65 -20.57 2.14
C ARG A 93 10.39 -22.06 2.36
N VAL A 94 9.14 -22.49 2.27
CA VAL A 94 8.77 -23.91 2.39
C VAL A 94 9.12 -24.70 1.12
N MET A 95 9.10 -24.07 -0.06
CA MET A 95 9.46 -24.73 -1.33
C MET A 95 10.98 -24.77 -1.56
N VAL A 96 11.74 -23.75 -1.12
CA VAL A 96 13.20 -23.67 -1.30
C VAL A 96 13.97 -24.65 -0.40
N GLN A 97 13.36 -25.17 0.67
CA GLN A 97 14.01 -26.19 1.50
C GLN A 97 14.15 -27.57 0.83
N LYS A 98 13.73 -27.75 -0.42
CA LYS A 98 13.84 -29.02 -1.17
C LYS A 98 14.89 -29.05 -2.28
N THR A 99 15.74 -28.02 -2.44
CA THR A 99 16.87 -28.07 -3.38
C THR A 99 18.15 -27.60 -2.69
N PRO A 100 19.22 -28.40 -2.69
CA PRO A 100 20.49 -28.00 -2.08
C PRO A 100 21.38 -27.22 -3.07
N ALA A 101 21.95 -26.17 -2.52
CA ALA A 101 23.24 -25.55 -2.84
C ALA A 101 23.45 -24.78 -4.15
N GLY A 102 23.95 -23.57 -3.96
CA GLY A 102 24.75 -22.85 -4.93
C GLY A 102 24.92 -21.37 -4.64
N THR A 103 25.87 -21.07 -3.71
CA THR A 103 26.86 -19.97 -3.67
C THR A 103 26.45 -18.55 -4.11
N SER A 104 26.57 -17.66 -3.24
CA SER A 104 27.58 -16.68 -2.71
C SER A 104 27.30 -15.27 -3.21
N ALA A 105 27.20 -14.38 -2.34
CA ALA A 105 28.08 -13.55 -1.54
C ALA A 105 28.13 -12.11 -1.99
N ALA A 106 27.92 -11.24 -1.09
CA ALA A 106 28.68 -10.08 -0.64
C ALA A 106 27.68 -9.12 0.00
N GLY A 107 27.66 -8.91 1.20
CA GLY A 107 28.48 -8.33 2.23
C GLY A 107 28.65 -6.83 2.02
N GLY A 108 27.74 -6.01 2.58
CA GLY A 108 27.94 -4.58 2.75
C GLY A 108 27.45 -4.22 4.13
N GLU A 109 28.40 -3.92 5.03
CA GLU A 109 28.18 -3.54 6.40
C GLU A 109 27.27 -2.31 6.51
N ILE A 110 26.17 -2.45 7.22
CA ILE A 110 25.28 -1.34 7.59
C ILE A 110 25.95 -0.60 8.74
N ARG A 111 26.44 0.61 8.47
CA ARG A 111 26.75 1.58 9.52
C ARG A 111 25.47 1.88 10.30
N LYS A 112 25.37 1.31 11.49
CA LYS A 112 24.48 1.81 12.52
C LYS A 112 25.05 3.11 13.03
N GLU A 113 24.32 4.23 12.78
CA GLU A 113 24.31 5.42 13.66
C GLU A 113 23.63 6.60 12.94
N SER A 114 22.29 6.60 12.93
CA SER A 114 21.46 7.84 12.80
C SER A 114 19.97 7.58 13.07
N THR A 115 19.65 6.52 13.78
CA THR A 115 18.27 6.01 13.94
C THR A 115 17.41 6.79 14.95
N GLY A 116 17.69 8.06 15.25
CA GLY A 116 17.08 8.74 16.38
C GLY A 116 16.59 10.18 16.21
N SER A 117 16.88 10.88 15.09
CA SER A 117 16.43 12.28 15.01
C SER A 117 14.96 12.39 14.63
N GLY A 118 14.25 13.37 15.23
CA GLY A 118 12.84 13.64 14.93
C GLY A 118 12.60 13.90 13.45
N VAL A 119 13.55 14.57 12.77
CA VAL A 119 13.52 14.82 11.31
C VAL A 119 13.55 13.52 10.53
N PHE A 120 14.44 12.60 10.85
CA PHE A 120 14.55 11.30 10.17
C PHE A 120 13.25 10.50 10.28
N GLN A 121 12.67 10.42 11.48
CA GLN A 121 11.40 9.72 11.70
C GLN A 121 10.20 10.40 11.00
N ALA A 122 10.19 11.71 10.94
CA ALA A 122 9.13 12.47 10.27
C ALA A 122 9.17 12.26 8.74
N VAL A 123 10.35 12.19 8.14
CA VAL A 123 10.54 11.85 6.73
C VAL A 123 10.09 10.43 6.44
N LEU A 124 10.51 9.45 7.26
CA LEU A 124 10.08 8.05 7.11
C LEU A 124 8.56 7.89 7.17
N LYS A 125 7.86 8.69 7.95
CA LYS A 125 6.40 8.67 8.09
C LYS A 125 5.66 9.50 7.04
N GLY A 126 6.37 10.22 6.17
CA GLY A 126 5.78 11.12 5.17
C GLY A 126 5.00 12.31 5.75
N ASN A 127 5.27 12.70 7.01
CA ASN A 127 4.56 13.78 7.68
C ASN A 127 5.25 15.13 7.44
N LYS A 128 4.82 15.86 6.41
CA LYS A 128 5.39 17.15 5.99
C LYS A 128 5.36 18.22 7.08
N GLU A 129 4.30 18.30 7.86
CA GLU A 129 4.17 19.30 8.92
C GLU A 129 5.16 19.05 10.04
N HIS A 130 5.30 17.79 10.44
CA HIS A 130 6.25 17.41 11.49
C HIS A 130 7.72 17.55 11.06
N VAL A 131 8.04 17.30 9.79
CA VAL A 131 9.39 17.59 9.23
C VAL A 131 9.74 19.06 9.40
N LEU A 132 8.83 19.97 9.06
CA LEU A 132 9.06 21.41 9.18
C LEU A 132 9.28 21.85 10.64
N GLU A 133 8.53 21.31 11.57
CA GLU A 133 8.68 21.60 12.99
C GLU A 133 10.02 21.13 13.54
N GLU A 134 10.40 19.89 13.23
CA GLU A 134 11.65 19.31 13.69
C GLU A 134 12.89 20.00 13.08
N VAL A 135 12.84 20.36 11.79
CA VAL A 135 13.90 21.14 11.14
C VAL A 135 14.04 22.53 11.81
N LYS A 136 12.94 23.21 12.11
CA LYS A 136 12.98 24.49 12.84
C LYS A 136 13.61 24.34 14.22
N LYS A 137 13.23 23.33 15.00
CA LYS A 137 13.83 23.05 16.31
C LYS A 137 15.34 22.83 16.23
N MET A 138 15.81 22.11 15.19
CA MET A 138 17.25 21.89 15.00
C MET A 138 17.98 23.16 14.64
N LEU A 139 17.42 24.01 13.77
CA LEU A 139 17.98 25.31 13.43
C LEU A 139 18.02 26.26 14.63
N ASP A 140 16.95 26.31 15.41
CA ASP A 140 16.89 27.10 16.65
C ASP A 140 17.87 26.59 17.71
N GLY A 141 18.18 25.28 17.69
CA GLY A 141 19.19 24.63 18.51
C GLY A 141 20.63 24.85 18.04
N GLY A 142 20.85 25.60 16.92
CA GLY A 142 22.17 25.97 16.40
C GLY A 142 22.77 24.95 15.42
N ALA A 143 22.01 23.95 14.95
CA ALA A 143 22.47 23.05 13.90
C ALA A 143 22.61 23.78 12.57
N LYS A 144 23.63 23.45 11.79
CA LYS A 144 23.83 24.06 10.49
C LYS A 144 22.88 23.44 9.43
N PRO A 145 22.36 24.25 8.50
CA PRO A 145 21.49 23.73 7.45
C PRO A 145 22.09 22.56 6.66
N ASP A 146 23.39 22.63 6.37
CA ASP A 146 24.10 21.58 5.63
C ASP A 146 24.17 20.26 6.40
N GLU A 147 24.31 20.30 7.72
CA GLU A 147 24.27 19.11 8.59
C GLU A 147 22.87 18.48 8.57
N ILE A 148 21.82 19.30 8.70
CA ILE A 148 20.44 18.82 8.68
C ILE A 148 20.13 18.14 7.34
N ILE A 149 20.57 18.71 6.23
CA ILE A 149 20.35 18.16 4.89
C ILE A 149 21.12 16.84 4.75
N ASN A 150 22.41 16.82 5.00
CA ASN A 150 23.26 15.68 4.68
C ASN A 150 23.09 14.52 5.66
N GLU A 151 22.98 14.81 6.95
CA GLU A 151 22.98 13.75 8.00
C GLU A 151 21.55 13.25 8.33
N HIS A 152 20.52 14.08 8.09
CA HIS A 152 19.16 13.71 8.49
C HIS A 152 18.22 13.54 7.30
N LEU A 153 18.14 14.51 6.37
CA LEU A 153 17.19 14.45 5.25
C LEU A 153 17.66 13.47 4.17
N ILE A 154 18.91 13.54 3.74
CA ILE A 154 19.43 12.62 2.71
C ILE A 154 19.50 11.20 3.25
N ALA A 155 19.92 11.02 4.50
CA ALA A 155 19.93 9.69 5.13
C ALA A 155 18.52 9.09 5.20
N ALA A 156 17.51 9.88 5.57
CA ALA A 156 16.12 9.43 5.62
C ALA A 156 15.56 9.08 4.23
N ILE A 157 15.85 9.91 3.21
CA ILE A 157 15.40 9.64 1.83
C ILE A 157 16.06 8.38 1.27
N ASN A 158 17.33 8.14 1.56
CA ASN A 158 18.03 6.93 1.14
C ASN A 158 17.41 5.68 1.81
N GLU A 159 17.08 5.74 3.09
CA GLU A 159 16.38 4.65 3.79
C GLU A 159 14.99 4.41 3.19
N VAL A 160 14.24 5.47 2.88
CA VAL A 160 12.94 5.37 2.18
C VAL A 160 13.12 4.71 0.82
N GLY A 161 14.16 5.06 0.06
CA GLY A 161 14.52 4.43 -1.22
C GLY A 161 14.78 2.93 -1.06
N GLU A 162 15.58 2.54 -0.06
CA GLU A 162 15.81 1.12 0.22
C GLU A 162 14.53 0.37 0.65
N LEU A 163 13.68 1.01 1.44
CA LEU A 163 12.41 0.42 1.83
C LEU A 163 11.44 0.29 0.64
N PHE A 164 11.50 1.24 -0.30
CA PHE A 164 10.76 1.17 -1.56
C PHE A 164 11.26 0.00 -2.43
N ASP A 165 12.58 -0.16 -2.61
CA ASP A 165 13.17 -1.26 -3.36
C ASP A 165 12.86 -2.62 -2.74
N LYS A 166 12.83 -2.68 -1.42
CA LYS A 166 12.39 -3.86 -0.65
C LYS A 166 10.87 -4.07 -0.64
N LYS A 167 10.09 -3.24 -1.35
CA LYS A 167 8.61 -3.26 -1.42
C LYS A 167 7.92 -3.11 -0.05
N LYS A 168 8.59 -2.46 0.90
CA LYS A 168 8.03 -2.14 2.22
C LYS A 168 7.43 -0.74 2.28
N TYR A 169 7.75 0.12 1.30
CA TYR A 169 7.24 1.50 1.14
C TYR A 169 6.69 1.71 -0.26
N PHE A 170 5.76 2.66 -0.41
CA PHE A 170 5.08 2.97 -1.66
C PHE A 170 5.01 4.48 -1.87
N LEU A 171 4.87 4.92 -3.13
CA LEU A 171 4.87 6.34 -3.51
C LEU A 171 3.94 7.27 -2.72
N PRO A 172 2.72 6.87 -2.31
CA PRO A 172 1.86 7.75 -1.51
C PRO A 172 2.42 8.12 -0.14
N GLN A 173 3.46 7.44 0.34
CA GLN A 173 4.14 7.71 1.61
C GLN A 173 5.39 8.60 1.44
N LEU A 174 5.72 8.93 0.20
CA LEU A 174 6.79 9.86 -0.19
C LEU A 174 6.21 11.26 -0.45
#